data_50f4b24a24f4fe3fb2369f92497dac25
#
_entry.id   50f4b24a24f4fe3fb2369f92497dac25
#
_cell.length_a   1.000
_cell.length_b   1.000
_cell.length_c   1.000
_cell.angle_alpha   90.00
_cell.angle_beta   90.00
_cell.angle_gamma   90.00
#
_symmetry.space_group_name_H-M   'P 1'
#
loop_
_entity.id
_entity.type
_entity.pdbx_description
1 polymer ?
#
loop_
_entity_poly.entity_id
_entity_poly.type
_entity_poly.pdbx_seq_one_letter_code
_entity_poly.pdbx_strand_id
1 'polypeptide(L)'
;MSYPNIKNEFIDVLTNKVSQVKFMNKLFNNPYKFFKKGSLPYGESIEAVFVDLIKGKDFSEQFGSSEAESVLGVEKHDNVKVEYYSENVRNKYKISISNQQLKKAFMSADGLQRLVDMLVVAPLNSAEYDEFIVMKKLLSQIKMTEITISDYAAAADDQKAKMLTKLVKEHVYKFGFLSADYNSQGVMTFARPEECVILVTPEVKANLDVELLATAFHMEKA
;
A
#
# COMPACT_ATOMS: atom_id res chain seq x y z
N MET A 1 37.71 35.49 -10.92
CA MET A 1 36.55 34.72 -11.39
C MET A 1 35.48 34.69 -10.30
N SER A 2 34.35 35.23 -10.59
CA SER A 2 33.27 35.41 -9.59
C SER A 2 32.58 34.07 -9.32
N TYR A 3 32.69 33.57 -8.08
CA TYR A 3 32.08 32.31 -7.60
C TYR A 3 30.52 32.17 -7.77
N PRO A 4 29.75 33.24 -7.96
CA PRO A 4 28.30 33.13 -8.12
C PRO A 4 27.86 32.43 -9.40
N ASN A 5 28.58 32.55 -10.51
CA ASN A 5 28.15 31.94 -11.78
C ASN A 5 28.29 30.40 -11.75
N ILE A 6 29.34 29.87 -11.11
CA ILE A 6 29.52 28.42 -10.98
C ILE A 6 28.40 27.77 -10.16
N LYS A 7 27.87 28.46 -9.15
CA LYS A 7 26.74 27.94 -8.35
C LYS A 7 25.43 27.88 -9.17
N ASN A 8 25.21 28.88 -10.00
CA ASN A 8 23.98 28.91 -10.82
C ASN A 8 24.03 27.86 -11.92
N GLU A 9 25.14 27.70 -12.61
CA GLU A 9 25.36 26.63 -13.60
C GLU A 9 25.20 25.25 -12.98
N PHE A 10 25.73 25.06 -11.74
CA PHE A 10 25.55 23.81 -11.01
C PHE A 10 24.10 23.53 -10.68
N ILE A 11 23.32 24.51 -10.23
CA ILE A 11 21.91 24.39 -9.93
C ILE A 11 21.11 24.09 -11.20
N ASP A 12 21.41 24.71 -12.33
CA ASP A 12 20.76 24.46 -13.60
C ASP A 12 21.03 23.03 -14.11
N VAL A 13 22.29 22.56 -14.02
CA VAL A 13 22.65 21.17 -14.34
C VAL A 13 21.94 20.19 -13.41
N LEU A 14 21.84 20.51 -12.11
CA LEU A 14 21.13 19.70 -11.13
C LEU A 14 19.64 19.57 -11.50
N THR A 15 19.01 20.70 -11.80
CA THR A 15 17.57 20.76 -12.15
C THR A 15 17.26 19.97 -13.41
N ASN A 16 18.11 20.10 -14.45
CA ASN A 16 17.92 19.39 -15.71
C ASN A 16 18.17 17.87 -15.59
N LYS A 17 19.00 17.43 -14.65
CA LYS A 17 19.27 15.99 -14.43
C LYS A 17 18.29 15.27 -13.51
N VAL A 18 17.52 15.97 -12.70
CA VAL A 18 16.52 15.34 -11.81
C VAL A 18 15.57 14.44 -12.58
N SER A 19 15.15 14.83 -13.78
CA SER A 19 14.28 14.01 -14.62
C SER A 19 14.98 12.78 -15.21
N GLN A 20 16.26 12.88 -15.55
CA GLN A 20 17.05 11.79 -16.15
C GLN A 20 17.48 10.74 -15.12
N VAL A 21 17.84 11.15 -13.91
CA VAL A 21 18.30 10.26 -12.84
C VAL A 21 17.21 9.30 -12.37
N LYS A 22 15.94 9.70 -12.44
CA LYS A 22 14.80 8.81 -12.14
C LYS A 22 14.80 7.52 -12.98
N PHE A 23 15.40 7.54 -14.16
CA PHE A 23 15.44 6.39 -15.07
C PHE A 23 16.72 5.56 -14.98
N MET A 24 17.80 6.12 -14.44
CA MET A 24 19.14 5.51 -14.52
C MET A 24 19.64 4.86 -13.23
N ASN A 25 19.13 5.24 -12.07
CA ASN A 25 19.59 4.72 -10.79
C ASN A 25 18.55 3.82 -10.11
N LYS A 26 19.02 2.77 -9.44
CA LYS A 26 18.17 1.92 -8.60
C LYS A 26 17.66 2.75 -7.42
N LEU A 27 16.41 3.20 -7.53
CA LEU A 27 15.68 3.78 -6.42
C LEU A 27 15.14 2.67 -5.53
N PHE A 28 15.09 2.92 -4.23
CA PHE A 28 14.37 2.06 -3.31
C PHE A 28 12.91 2.01 -3.74
N ASN A 29 12.42 0.81 -4.02
CA ASN A 29 11.02 0.61 -4.38
C ASN A 29 10.27 0.14 -3.14
N ASN A 30 9.35 0.96 -2.65
CA ASN A 30 8.52 0.62 -1.50
C ASN A 30 7.65 -0.61 -1.83
N PRO A 31 7.83 -1.74 -1.12
CA PRO A 31 7.06 -2.97 -1.36
C PRO A 31 5.56 -2.80 -1.09
N TYR A 32 5.16 -1.79 -0.32
CA TYR A 32 3.75 -1.50 -0.02
C TYR A 32 3.11 -0.46 -0.95
N LYS A 33 3.81 -0.06 -2.01
CA LYS A 33 3.34 0.96 -2.95
C LYS A 33 1.98 0.64 -3.60
N PHE A 34 1.64 -0.64 -3.71
CA PHE A 34 0.35 -1.08 -4.25
C PHE A 34 -0.86 -0.67 -3.37
N PHE A 35 -0.66 -0.38 -2.08
CA PHE A 35 -1.71 0.19 -1.22
C PHE A 35 -1.96 1.68 -1.46
N LYS A 36 -1.09 2.36 -2.18
CA LYS A 36 -1.21 3.78 -2.47
C LYS A 36 -2.26 4.02 -3.55
N LYS A 37 -3.36 4.67 -3.19
CA LYS A 37 -4.45 4.99 -4.12
C LYS A 37 -4.17 6.17 -5.05
N GLY A 38 -3.10 6.91 -4.85
CA GLY A 38 -2.73 8.08 -5.65
C GLY A 38 -2.07 9.17 -4.83
N SER A 39 -1.97 10.37 -5.39
CA SER A 39 -1.50 11.59 -4.72
C SER A 39 -2.65 12.55 -4.55
N LEU A 40 -2.75 13.17 -3.37
CA LEU A 40 -3.73 14.19 -3.08
C LEU A 40 -3.12 15.57 -3.36
N PRO A 41 -3.78 16.45 -4.14
CA PRO A 41 -3.37 17.84 -4.27
C PRO A 41 -3.43 18.56 -2.93
N TYR A 42 -2.61 19.59 -2.80
CA TYR A 42 -2.53 20.37 -1.58
C TYR A 42 -3.85 20.99 -1.16
N GLY A 43 -4.28 20.72 0.08
CA GLY A 43 -5.50 21.30 0.65
C GLY A 43 -6.78 20.59 0.24
N GLU A 44 -6.71 19.52 -0.54
CA GLU A 44 -7.86 18.69 -0.87
C GLU A 44 -8.07 17.56 0.13
N SER A 45 -9.31 17.06 0.20
CA SER A 45 -9.69 15.87 0.96
C SER A 45 -10.30 14.85 0.01
N ILE A 46 -10.05 13.57 0.30
CA ILE A 46 -10.70 12.46 -0.41
C ILE A 46 -11.90 12.02 0.41
N GLU A 47 -13.03 11.88 -0.26
CA GLU A 47 -14.25 11.32 0.30
C GLU A 47 -14.37 9.85 -0.11
N ALA A 48 -14.51 8.95 0.86
CA ALA A 48 -14.85 7.57 0.63
C ALA A 48 -16.31 7.33 1.03
N VAL A 49 -17.13 6.99 0.05
CA VAL A 49 -18.56 6.75 0.23
C VAL A 49 -18.80 5.23 0.29
N PHE A 50 -19.43 4.78 1.35
CA PHE A 50 -19.86 3.41 1.55
C PHE A 50 -21.37 3.33 1.49
N VAL A 51 -21.89 2.48 0.63
CA VAL A 51 -23.33 2.27 0.47
C VAL A 51 -23.68 0.83 0.85
N ASP A 52 -24.57 0.66 1.83
CA ASP A 52 -25.04 -0.66 2.23
C ASP A 52 -26.12 -1.19 1.28
N LEU A 53 -26.37 -2.49 1.34
CA LEU A 53 -27.39 -3.12 0.50
C LEU A 53 -28.79 -2.67 0.92
N ILE A 54 -29.61 -2.40 -0.08
CA ILE A 54 -31.03 -2.07 0.10
C ILE A 54 -31.82 -3.37 0.09
N LYS A 55 -32.65 -3.59 1.11
CA LYS A 55 -33.56 -4.72 1.17
C LYS A 55 -34.74 -4.51 0.20
N GLY A 56 -34.94 -5.48 -0.69
CA GLY A 56 -36.14 -5.48 -1.53
C GLY A 56 -37.41 -5.63 -0.66
N LYS A 57 -38.42 -4.82 -0.94
CA LYS A 57 -39.75 -4.97 -0.38
C LYS A 57 -40.64 -5.69 -1.39
N ASP A 58 -41.56 -6.56 -0.89
CA ASP A 58 -42.49 -7.22 -1.78
C ASP A 58 -43.50 -6.19 -2.32
N PHE A 59 -43.70 -6.21 -3.64
CA PHE A 59 -44.62 -5.29 -4.30
C PHE A 59 -46.09 -5.48 -3.86
N SER A 60 -46.47 -6.69 -3.46
CA SER A 60 -47.83 -7.02 -2.99
C SER A 60 -48.18 -6.35 -1.67
N GLU A 61 -47.21 -6.09 -0.79
CA GLU A 61 -47.47 -5.45 0.51
C GLU A 61 -47.79 -3.96 0.40
N GLN A 62 -47.49 -3.34 -0.74
CA GLN A 62 -47.66 -1.89 -0.93
C GLN A 62 -49.08 -1.47 -1.28
N PHE A 63 -49.96 -2.40 -1.72
CA PHE A 63 -51.32 -2.09 -2.16
C PHE A 63 -52.43 -2.35 -1.13
N GLY A 64 -52.09 -2.90 0.04
CA GLY A 64 -53.10 -3.35 1.01
C GLY A 64 -53.07 -2.69 2.38
N SER A 65 -52.09 -1.90 2.71
CA SER A 65 -51.93 -1.28 4.04
C SER A 65 -52.10 0.25 4.00
N SER A 66 -52.50 0.83 5.10
CA SER A 66 -52.63 2.29 5.33
C SER A 66 -51.32 3.07 5.21
N GLU A 67 -50.23 2.42 4.79
CA GLU A 67 -48.92 2.99 4.47
C GLU A 67 -48.77 3.35 2.98
N ALA A 68 -49.87 3.50 2.25
CA ALA A 68 -49.84 3.99 0.84
C ALA A 68 -49.16 5.36 0.66
N GLU A 69 -48.93 6.09 1.74
CA GLU A 69 -48.11 7.30 1.74
C GLU A 69 -46.62 7.01 1.50
N SER A 70 -46.12 5.79 1.71
CA SER A 70 -44.69 5.45 1.55
C SER A 70 -44.27 5.17 0.11
N VAL A 71 -45.18 4.87 -0.80
CA VAL A 71 -44.87 4.54 -2.20
C VAL A 71 -44.35 5.78 -2.98
N LEU A 72 -44.83 6.96 -2.59
CA LEU A 72 -44.38 8.24 -3.15
C LEU A 72 -43.51 9.05 -2.18
N GLY A 73 -43.33 8.56 -0.96
CA GLY A 73 -42.48 9.19 0.05
C GLY A 73 -41.00 9.00 -0.25
N VAL A 74 -40.22 10.04 -0.01
CA VAL A 74 -38.76 9.92 -0.03
C VAL A 74 -38.34 9.09 1.18
N GLU A 75 -37.98 7.82 0.96
CA GLU A 75 -37.37 7.03 2.01
C GLU A 75 -35.98 7.64 2.34
N LYS A 76 -35.75 7.95 3.60
CA LYS A 76 -34.42 8.33 4.08
C LYS A 76 -33.56 7.07 4.10
N HIS A 77 -32.63 6.97 3.18
CA HIS A 77 -31.66 5.89 3.17
C HIS A 77 -30.52 6.22 4.14
N ASP A 78 -30.57 5.70 5.35
CA ASP A 78 -29.42 5.77 6.31
C ASP A 78 -28.28 4.81 5.93
N ASN A 79 -28.30 4.29 4.70
CA ASN A 79 -27.38 3.26 4.22
C ASN A 79 -26.08 3.84 3.62
N VAL A 80 -25.93 5.17 3.63
CA VAL A 80 -24.73 5.84 3.09
C VAL A 80 -23.87 6.31 4.24
N LYS A 81 -22.64 5.79 4.32
CA LYS A 81 -21.62 6.23 5.28
C LYS A 81 -20.48 6.88 4.52
N VAL A 82 -19.93 7.95 5.07
CA VAL A 82 -18.89 8.76 4.42
C VAL A 82 -17.70 8.90 5.36
N GLU A 83 -16.51 8.67 4.82
CA GLU A 83 -15.24 8.93 5.50
C GLU A 83 -14.44 9.96 4.71
N TYR A 84 -13.84 10.92 5.42
CA TYR A 84 -13.00 11.96 4.84
C TYR A 84 -11.54 11.74 5.21
N TYR A 85 -10.67 11.76 4.20
CA TYR A 85 -9.23 11.65 4.37
C TYR A 85 -8.57 12.94 3.92
N SER A 86 -7.74 13.51 4.78
CA SER A 86 -6.96 14.72 4.50
C SER A 86 -5.47 14.48 4.67
N GLU A 87 -4.65 15.32 4.02
CA GLU A 87 -3.20 15.29 4.18
C GLU A 87 -2.82 15.67 5.62
N ASN A 88 -2.12 14.79 6.33
CA ASN A 88 -1.67 14.99 7.71
C ASN A 88 -0.14 14.91 7.87
N VAL A 89 0.59 14.50 6.83
CA VAL A 89 2.05 14.36 6.85
C VAL A 89 2.67 15.07 5.65
N ARG A 90 3.60 15.98 5.93
CA ARG A 90 4.34 16.71 4.92
C ARG A 90 5.82 16.77 5.29
N ASN A 91 6.66 16.11 4.53
CA ASN A 91 8.09 16.04 4.77
C ASN A 91 8.87 16.92 3.79
N LYS A 92 9.95 17.53 4.26
CA LYS A 92 10.87 18.32 3.46
C LYS A 92 12.29 17.78 3.61
N TYR A 93 12.89 17.35 2.51
CA TYR A 93 14.25 16.80 2.49
C TYR A 93 15.24 17.88 2.08
N LYS A 94 16.22 18.15 2.95
CA LYS A 94 17.28 19.11 2.70
C LYS A 94 18.60 18.38 2.58
N ILE A 95 19.38 18.70 1.54
CA ILE A 95 20.75 18.24 1.37
C ILE A 95 21.71 19.41 1.43
N SER A 96 22.84 19.21 2.09
CA SER A 96 23.95 20.14 2.11
C SER A 96 25.21 19.47 1.59
N ILE A 97 26.02 20.20 0.85
CA ILE A 97 27.31 19.74 0.31
C ILE A 97 28.40 20.63 0.91
N SER A 98 29.49 20.01 1.37
CA SER A 98 30.66 20.76 1.79
C SER A 98 31.43 21.28 0.58
N ASN A 99 32.07 22.47 0.73
CA ASN A 99 32.93 23.04 -0.31
C ASN A 99 34.08 22.10 -0.69
N GLN A 100 34.56 21.26 0.24
CA GLN A 100 35.63 20.30 -0.04
C GLN A 100 35.14 19.15 -0.93
N GLN A 101 33.92 18.63 -0.70
CA GLN A 101 33.34 17.61 -1.56
C GLN A 101 33.10 18.14 -2.97
N LEU A 102 32.61 19.37 -3.09
CA LEU A 102 32.41 20.02 -4.37
C LEU A 102 33.75 20.20 -5.13
N LYS A 103 34.79 20.69 -4.45
CA LYS A 103 36.13 20.80 -5.05
C LYS A 103 36.68 19.45 -5.52
N LYS A 104 36.54 18.39 -4.73
CA LYS A 104 36.98 17.04 -5.14
C LYS A 104 36.21 16.53 -6.35
N ALA A 105 34.91 16.80 -6.43
CA ALA A 105 34.09 16.40 -7.58
C ALA A 105 34.53 17.07 -8.87
N PHE A 106 34.98 18.33 -8.81
CA PHE A 106 35.55 19.04 -9.98
C PHE A 106 36.94 18.56 -10.40
N MET A 107 37.64 17.80 -9.56
CA MET A 107 39.00 17.31 -9.89
C MET A 107 38.96 16.03 -10.76
N SER A 108 37.83 15.37 -10.93
CA SER A 108 37.73 14.20 -11.80
C SER A 108 36.62 14.38 -12.85
N ALA A 109 36.83 13.87 -14.05
CA ALA A 109 35.90 14.02 -15.18
C ALA A 109 34.48 13.51 -14.84
N ASP A 110 34.37 12.39 -14.09
CA ASP A 110 33.09 11.79 -13.71
C ASP A 110 32.64 12.18 -12.30
N GLY A 111 33.48 12.89 -11.53
CA GLY A 111 33.20 13.16 -10.11
C GLY A 111 32.03 14.06 -9.91
N LEU A 112 31.87 15.08 -10.75
CA LEU A 112 30.71 15.98 -10.70
C LEU A 112 29.41 15.24 -11.02
N GLN A 113 29.42 14.38 -12.03
CA GLN A 113 28.30 13.56 -12.41
C GLN A 113 27.84 12.66 -11.26
N ARG A 114 28.80 11.93 -10.65
CA ARG A 114 28.51 11.04 -9.51
C ARG A 114 27.99 11.79 -8.30
N LEU A 115 28.52 12.99 -8.03
CA LEU A 115 28.03 13.83 -6.92
C LEU A 115 26.59 14.27 -7.16
N VAL A 116 26.26 14.74 -8.38
CA VAL A 116 24.90 15.13 -8.76
C VAL A 116 23.94 13.96 -8.63
N ASP A 117 24.33 12.80 -9.14
CA ASP A 117 23.52 11.58 -9.08
C ASP A 117 23.21 11.18 -7.63
N MET A 118 24.20 11.19 -6.74
CA MET A 118 24.01 10.91 -5.32
C MET A 118 23.09 11.93 -4.63
N LEU A 119 23.22 13.22 -4.97
CA LEU A 119 22.41 14.29 -4.38
C LEU A 119 20.94 14.21 -4.80
N VAL A 120 20.65 13.70 -5.99
CA VAL A 120 19.27 13.53 -6.47
C VAL A 120 18.66 12.24 -5.93
N VAL A 121 19.43 11.16 -5.90
CA VAL A 121 18.93 9.84 -5.45
C VAL A 121 18.67 9.79 -3.96
N ALA A 122 19.50 10.46 -3.14
CA ALA A 122 19.38 10.39 -1.68
C ALA A 122 18.02 10.91 -1.16
N PRO A 123 17.49 12.10 -1.54
CA PRO A 123 16.18 12.55 -1.11
C PRO A 123 15.04 11.66 -1.61
N LEU A 124 15.15 11.16 -2.84
CA LEU A 124 14.14 10.27 -3.42
C LEU A 124 14.04 8.96 -2.64
N ASN A 125 15.21 8.36 -2.34
CA ASN A 125 15.25 7.15 -1.50
C ASN A 125 14.75 7.41 -0.07
N SER A 126 15.07 8.58 0.49
CA SER A 126 14.56 8.97 1.81
C SER A 126 13.03 9.13 1.81
N ALA A 127 12.48 9.74 0.77
CA ALA A 127 11.03 9.89 0.64
C ALA A 127 10.31 8.54 0.51
N GLU A 128 10.80 7.64 -0.35
CA GLU A 128 10.25 6.28 -0.51
C GLU A 128 10.40 5.45 0.77
N TYR A 129 11.50 5.63 1.51
CA TYR A 129 11.72 4.95 2.79
C TYR A 129 10.78 5.47 3.90
N ASP A 130 10.60 6.79 4.01
CA ASP A 130 9.66 7.39 4.96
C ASP A 130 8.24 6.95 4.66
N GLU A 131 7.84 6.90 3.39
CA GLU A 131 6.56 6.39 2.96
C GLU A 131 6.38 4.91 3.38
N PHE A 132 7.41 4.08 3.20
CA PHE A 132 7.43 2.69 3.67
C PHE A 132 7.22 2.59 5.19
N ILE A 133 7.91 3.40 5.98
CA ILE A 133 7.78 3.41 7.45
C ILE A 133 6.37 3.84 7.87
N VAL A 134 5.83 4.89 7.25
CA VAL A 134 4.45 5.36 7.52
C VAL A 134 3.44 4.26 7.18
N MET A 135 3.54 3.61 6.03
CA MET A 135 2.65 2.51 5.65
C MET A 135 2.75 1.32 6.62
N LYS A 136 3.98 0.96 7.02
CA LYS A 136 4.20 -0.09 8.02
C LYS A 136 3.55 0.25 9.37
N LYS A 137 3.66 1.51 9.80
CA LYS A 137 3.00 1.99 11.01
C LYS A 137 1.47 1.95 10.89
N LEU A 138 0.91 2.37 9.76
CA LEU A 138 -0.53 2.30 9.52
C LEU A 138 -1.02 0.85 9.57
N LEU A 139 -0.34 -0.07 8.89
CA LEU A 139 -0.67 -1.50 8.93
C LEU A 139 -0.64 -2.07 10.35
N SER A 140 0.31 -1.65 11.19
CA SER A 140 0.39 -2.09 12.58
C SER A 140 -0.72 -1.53 13.49
N GLN A 141 -1.39 -0.46 13.07
CA GLN A 141 -2.49 0.16 13.83
C GLN A 141 -3.88 -0.37 13.44
N ILE A 142 -3.98 -1.10 12.33
CA ILE A 142 -5.24 -1.73 11.92
C ILE A 142 -5.61 -2.80 12.93
N LYS A 143 -6.84 -2.75 13.44
CA LYS A 143 -7.40 -3.82 14.27
C LYS A 143 -7.64 -5.03 13.39
N MET A 144 -6.83 -6.06 13.57
CA MET A 144 -6.96 -7.33 12.86
C MET A 144 -7.64 -8.35 13.75
N THR A 145 -8.45 -9.22 13.15
CA THR A 145 -8.98 -10.40 13.83
C THR A 145 -7.89 -11.46 13.89
N GLU A 146 -7.53 -11.89 15.09
CA GLU A 146 -6.54 -12.95 15.28
C GLU A 146 -7.17 -14.32 15.04
N ILE A 147 -6.52 -15.13 14.23
CA ILE A 147 -6.92 -16.49 13.94
C ILE A 147 -5.81 -17.43 14.42
N THR A 148 -6.14 -18.26 15.40
CA THR A 148 -5.20 -19.25 15.93
C THR A 148 -5.31 -20.56 15.17
N ILE A 149 -4.20 -21.07 14.68
CA ILE A 149 -4.12 -22.41 14.07
C ILE A 149 -3.70 -23.39 15.16
N SER A 150 -4.59 -24.34 15.51
CA SER A 150 -4.29 -25.38 16.48
C SER A 150 -3.09 -26.22 16.00
N ASP A 151 -2.20 -26.59 16.94
CA ASP A 151 -1.03 -27.46 16.71
C ASP A 151 0.03 -26.90 15.73
N TYR A 152 -0.10 -25.63 15.27
CA TYR A 152 0.85 -25.04 14.34
C TYR A 152 2.29 -25.00 14.89
N ALA A 153 2.46 -24.68 16.16
CA ALA A 153 3.79 -24.56 16.77
C ALA A 153 4.53 -25.92 16.84
N ALA A 154 3.79 -27.01 17.04
CA ALA A 154 4.34 -28.36 17.16
C ALA A 154 4.46 -29.10 15.81
N ALA A 155 3.87 -28.57 14.74
CA ALA A 155 3.87 -29.20 13.44
C ALA A 155 5.25 -29.12 12.75
N ALA A 156 5.55 -30.10 11.89
CA ALA A 156 6.72 -30.05 11.01
C ALA A 156 6.53 -28.96 9.93
N ASP A 157 7.62 -28.48 9.32
CA ASP A 157 7.58 -27.31 8.43
C ASP A 157 6.70 -27.52 7.19
N ASP A 158 6.67 -28.72 6.64
CA ASP A 158 5.76 -29.11 5.54
C ASP A 158 4.29 -29.05 5.96
N GLN A 159 3.97 -29.45 7.18
CA GLN A 159 2.63 -29.38 7.74
C GLN A 159 2.22 -27.94 8.03
N LYS A 160 3.16 -27.13 8.57
CA LYS A 160 2.94 -25.68 8.78
C LYS A 160 2.59 -24.97 7.48
N ALA A 161 3.33 -25.24 6.40
CA ALA A 161 3.06 -24.66 5.08
C ALA A 161 1.68 -25.04 4.56
N LYS A 162 1.29 -26.32 4.70
CA LYS A 162 -0.04 -26.83 4.29
C LYS A 162 -1.17 -26.21 5.11
N MET A 163 -1.01 -26.13 6.44
CA MET A 163 -2.00 -25.52 7.33
C MET A 163 -2.20 -24.03 7.01
N LEU A 164 -1.11 -23.29 6.82
CA LEU A 164 -1.18 -21.87 6.47
C LEU A 164 -1.84 -21.68 5.11
N THR A 165 -1.45 -22.44 4.11
CA THR A 165 -2.03 -22.36 2.75
C THR A 165 -3.53 -22.68 2.78
N LYS A 166 -3.95 -23.70 3.54
CA LYS A 166 -5.36 -24.05 3.70
C LYS A 166 -6.14 -22.92 4.34
N LEU A 167 -5.63 -22.34 5.44
CA LEU A 167 -6.26 -21.24 6.16
C LEU A 167 -6.44 -20.01 5.24
N VAL A 168 -5.38 -19.64 4.52
CA VAL A 168 -5.41 -18.51 3.60
C VAL A 168 -6.46 -18.74 2.51
N LYS A 169 -6.46 -19.91 1.85
CA LYS A 169 -7.45 -20.24 0.83
C LYS A 169 -8.88 -20.22 1.37
N GLU A 170 -9.10 -20.75 2.57
CA GLU A 170 -10.40 -20.72 3.21
C GLU A 170 -10.92 -19.30 3.42
N HIS A 171 -10.06 -18.38 3.90
CA HIS A 171 -10.45 -16.98 4.10
C HIS A 171 -10.65 -16.24 2.79
N VAL A 172 -9.80 -16.47 1.78
CA VAL A 172 -9.98 -15.88 0.45
C VAL A 172 -11.32 -16.29 -0.16
N TYR A 173 -11.73 -17.56 0.01
CA TYR A 173 -13.05 -18.00 -0.45
C TYR A 173 -14.19 -17.40 0.36
N LYS A 174 -14.02 -17.24 1.68
CA LYS A 174 -15.02 -16.56 2.53
C LYS A 174 -15.20 -15.10 2.14
N PHE A 175 -14.13 -14.40 1.77
CA PHE A 175 -14.21 -13.01 1.30
C PHE A 175 -15.00 -12.85 -0.01
N GLY A 176 -15.13 -13.90 -0.80
CA GLY A 176 -15.99 -13.90 -1.99
C GLY A 176 -17.51 -13.81 -1.68
N PHE A 177 -17.90 -14.03 -0.43
CA PHE A 177 -19.27 -13.87 0.01
C PHE A 177 -19.49 -12.50 0.65
N LEU A 178 -20.69 -11.96 0.48
CA LEU A 178 -21.08 -10.70 1.12
C LEU A 178 -21.08 -10.84 2.64
N SER A 179 -20.30 -10.00 3.33
CA SER A 179 -20.25 -9.93 4.79
C SER A 179 -20.00 -8.49 5.24
N ALA A 180 -20.55 -8.15 6.40
CA ALA A 180 -20.31 -6.87 7.07
C ALA A 180 -19.12 -6.91 8.05
N ASP A 181 -18.52 -8.09 8.27
CA ASP A 181 -17.52 -8.30 9.33
C ASP A 181 -16.12 -7.78 8.97
N TYR A 182 -15.86 -7.54 7.68
CA TYR A 182 -14.50 -7.29 7.16
C TYR A 182 -14.20 -5.81 6.86
N ASN A 183 -15.07 -4.90 7.27
CA ASN A 183 -14.82 -3.47 7.11
C ASN A 183 -15.18 -2.68 8.38
N SER A 184 -14.55 -1.50 8.53
CA SER A 184 -14.75 -0.63 9.72
C SER A 184 -16.15 -0.07 9.84
N GLN A 185 -16.87 0.02 8.73
CA GLN A 185 -18.20 0.64 8.66
C GLN A 185 -19.34 -0.36 8.82
N GLY A 186 -19.06 -1.68 8.85
CA GLY A 186 -20.07 -2.72 8.94
C GLY A 186 -21.03 -2.73 7.75
N VAL A 187 -20.53 -2.39 6.57
CA VAL A 187 -21.28 -2.41 5.30
C VAL A 187 -21.05 -3.74 4.61
N MET A 188 -22.08 -4.29 3.97
CA MET A 188 -21.98 -5.55 3.23
C MET A 188 -21.02 -5.40 2.03
N THR A 189 -19.87 -6.04 2.12
CA THR A 189 -18.83 -6.02 1.10
C THR A 189 -18.34 -7.41 0.75
N PHE A 190 -17.71 -7.56 -0.41
CA PHE A 190 -17.03 -8.78 -0.82
C PHE A 190 -15.70 -8.42 -1.52
N ALA A 191 -14.78 -9.36 -1.58
CA ALA A 191 -13.52 -9.20 -2.32
C ALA A 191 -13.29 -10.42 -3.22
N ARG A 192 -12.77 -10.16 -4.42
CA ARG A 192 -12.36 -11.23 -5.33
C ARG A 192 -10.98 -11.77 -4.94
N PRO A 193 -10.64 -13.01 -5.28
CA PRO A 193 -9.33 -13.57 -4.98
C PRO A 193 -8.14 -12.71 -5.50
N GLU A 194 -8.32 -12.06 -6.66
CA GLU A 194 -7.30 -11.20 -7.27
C GLU A 194 -7.09 -9.88 -6.50
N GLU A 195 -8.07 -9.47 -5.71
CA GLU A 195 -8.03 -8.26 -4.89
C GLU A 195 -7.45 -8.53 -3.50
N CYS A 196 -7.28 -9.80 -3.14
CA CYS A 196 -6.75 -10.20 -1.85
C CYS A 196 -5.22 -10.10 -1.82
N VAL A 197 -4.69 -9.47 -0.78
CA VAL A 197 -3.26 -9.32 -0.57
C VAL A 197 -2.85 -10.05 0.70
N ILE A 198 -1.81 -10.88 0.58
CA ILE A 198 -1.26 -11.63 1.70
C ILE A 198 0.10 -11.02 2.06
N LEU A 199 0.23 -10.60 3.30
CA LEU A 199 1.50 -10.11 3.85
C LEU A 199 2.12 -11.21 4.69
N VAL A 200 3.30 -11.67 4.30
CA VAL A 200 4.04 -12.71 5.00
C VAL A 200 5.46 -12.26 5.31
N THR A 201 6.04 -12.80 6.37
CA THR A 201 7.46 -12.58 6.66
C THR A 201 8.33 -13.31 5.61
N PRO A 202 9.56 -12.84 5.35
CA PRO A 202 10.46 -13.50 4.39
C PRO A 202 10.73 -14.97 4.72
N GLU A 203 10.80 -15.32 6.00
CA GLU A 203 10.99 -16.71 6.47
C GLU A 203 9.81 -17.60 6.09
N VAL A 204 8.59 -17.16 6.37
CA VAL A 204 7.36 -17.88 6.01
C VAL A 204 7.25 -18.02 4.49
N LYS A 205 7.59 -16.96 3.75
CA LYS A 205 7.58 -17.00 2.29
C LYS A 205 8.58 -18.03 1.76
N ALA A 206 9.81 -18.05 2.28
CA ALA A 206 10.83 -19.02 1.86
C ALA A 206 10.38 -20.46 2.11
N ASN A 207 9.79 -20.74 3.28
CA ASN A 207 9.26 -22.05 3.60
C ASN A 207 8.11 -22.48 2.69
N LEU A 208 7.18 -21.55 2.39
CA LEU A 208 6.09 -21.83 1.46
C LEU A 208 6.59 -22.12 0.04
N ASP A 209 7.55 -21.36 -0.46
CA ASP A 209 8.11 -21.53 -1.81
C ASP A 209 8.83 -22.89 -1.93
N VAL A 210 9.62 -23.29 -0.93
CA VAL A 210 10.31 -24.59 -0.91
C VAL A 210 9.34 -25.76 -0.87
N GLU A 211 8.32 -25.68 -0.01
CA GLU A 211 7.34 -26.77 0.13
C GLU A 211 6.44 -26.92 -1.11
N LEU A 212 6.04 -25.78 -1.73
CA LEU A 212 5.28 -25.80 -2.96
C LEU A 212 6.09 -26.40 -4.13
N LEU A 213 7.38 -26.03 -4.24
CA LEU A 213 8.28 -26.60 -5.25
C LEU A 213 8.50 -28.08 -5.02
N ALA A 214 8.78 -28.52 -3.80
CA ALA A 214 8.95 -29.93 -3.47
C ALA A 214 7.70 -30.77 -3.82
N THR A 215 6.53 -30.24 -3.54
CA THR A 215 5.25 -30.89 -3.86
C THR A 215 5.00 -30.93 -5.38
N ALA A 216 5.32 -29.86 -6.11
CA ALA A 216 5.11 -29.77 -7.55
C ALA A 216 6.01 -30.72 -8.36
N PHE A 217 7.22 -30.95 -7.87
CA PHE A 217 8.18 -31.83 -8.56
C PHE A 217 8.23 -33.25 -8.01
N HIS A 218 7.38 -33.62 -7.04
CA HIS A 218 7.43 -34.92 -6.32
C HIS A 218 8.85 -35.29 -5.81
N MET A 219 9.64 -34.27 -5.47
CA MET A 219 10.98 -34.49 -4.96
C MET A 219 10.91 -34.88 -3.49
N GLU A 220 11.48 -36.06 -3.15
CA GLU A 220 11.73 -36.37 -1.76
C GLU A 220 12.75 -35.37 -1.20
N LYS A 221 12.49 -34.87 0.01
CA LYS A 221 13.45 -34.02 0.71
C LYS A 221 14.70 -34.81 1.01
N ALA A 222 15.84 -34.37 0.48
CA ALA A 222 17.15 -34.83 0.89
C ALA A 222 17.53 -34.29 2.27
#